data_1004a103d95241525c653544acb4ca1e
#
_entry.id   1004a103d95241525c653544acb4ca1e
#
_cell.length_a   1.000
_cell.length_b   1.000
_cell.length_c   1.000
_cell.angle_alpha   90.00
_cell.angle_beta   90.00
_cell.angle_gamma   90.00
#
_symmetry.space_group_name_H-M   'P 1'
#
loop_
_entity.id
_entity.type
_entity.pdbx_description
1 polymer ?
#
loop_
_entity_poly.entity_id
_entity_poly.type
_entity_poly.pdbx_seq_one_letter_code
_entity_poly.pdbx_strand_id
1 'polypeptide(L)'
;MELPAFVTAATGMDALTHNLEAYLVKMFHPMCDGIALQGISLISESIEKAVKNPNIESRSKMLIASLMGAVAFQKGLGVVHSLAHPLSSLLDTHHGLANAVNLPYGMEFNIEGSEEKFIKIAQTLGLKEHSGKAVVDYLFHLNSKIDVPFKLASIGVKPEHIETLADLALADFAHPNNPKPVSRENFKQLYLKAL
;
A
#
# COMPACT_ATOMS: atom_id res chain seq x y z
N MET A 1 -8.09 17.63 13.72
CA MET A 1 -8.67 16.62 14.65
C MET A 1 -9.98 16.05 14.11
N GLU A 2 -10.63 16.74 13.17
CA GLU A 2 -12.02 16.43 12.73
C GLU A 2 -12.12 15.46 11.55
N LEU A 3 -11.00 15.00 10.97
CA LEU A 3 -11.02 14.05 9.85
C LEU A 3 -11.68 12.73 10.30
N PRO A 4 -12.75 12.25 9.63
CA PRO A 4 -13.44 11.00 9.98
C PRO A 4 -12.51 9.78 10.03
N ALA A 5 -12.85 8.79 10.86
CA ALA A 5 -12.05 7.57 11.04
C ALA A 5 -11.81 6.84 9.70
N PHE A 6 -12.85 6.66 8.89
CA PHE A 6 -12.76 6.02 7.58
C PHE A 6 -11.76 6.74 6.64
N VAL A 7 -11.86 8.07 6.54
CA VAL A 7 -10.93 8.86 5.69
C VAL A 7 -9.51 8.79 6.26
N THR A 8 -9.38 8.82 7.59
CA THR A 8 -8.07 8.68 8.26
C THR A 8 -7.43 7.32 7.95
N ALA A 9 -8.20 6.23 8.00
CA ALA A 9 -7.73 4.90 7.67
C ALA A 9 -7.29 4.82 6.20
N ALA A 10 -8.15 5.27 5.28
CA ALA A 10 -7.87 5.23 3.85
C ALA A 10 -6.62 6.05 3.47
N THR A 11 -6.53 7.31 3.90
CA THR A 11 -5.37 8.16 3.61
C THR A 11 -4.10 7.71 4.34
N GLY A 12 -4.24 7.13 5.53
CA GLY A 12 -3.11 6.56 6.27
C GLY A 12 -2.54 5.31 5.60
N MET A 13 -3.38 4.44 5.06
CA MET A 13 -2.94 3.28 4.28
C MET A 13 -2.35 3.68 2.93
N ASP A 14 -2.85 4.74 2.32
CA ASP A 14 -2.24 5.34 1.13
C ASP A 14 -0.81 5.83 1.42
N ALA A 15 -0.62 6.56 2.51
CA ALA A 15 0.71 6.97 2.96
C ALA A 15 1.64 5.78 3.23
N LEU A 16 1.11 4.68 3.80
CA LEU A 16 1.87 3.43 3.98
C LEU A 16 2.26 2.82 2.64
N THR A 17 1.33 2.79 1.68
CA THR A 17 1.57 2.28 0.32
C THR A 17 2.66 3.08 -0.39
N HIS A 18 2.63 4.42 -0.32
CA HIS A 18 3.68 5.28 -0.86
C HIS A 18 5.07 4.91 -0.31
N ASN A 19 5.19 4.77 1.02
CA ASN A 19 6.47 4.44 1.63
C ASN A 19 6.95 3.02 1.27
N LEU A 20 6.07 2.01 1.30
CA LEU A 20 6.40 0.63 0.96
C LEU A 20 6.81 0.48 -0.49
N GLU A 21 6.02 1.01 -1.43
CA GLU A 21 6.34 0.90 -2.86
C GLU A 21 7.60 1.68 -3.21
N ALA A 22 7.76 2.92 -2.73
CA ALA A 22 8.98 3.69 -2.93
C ALA A 22 10.23 2.96 -2.43
N TYR A 23 10.14 2.31 -1.25
CA TYR A 23 11.26 1.52 -0.75
C TYR A 23 11.57 0.31 -1.63
N LEU A 24 10.55 -0.37 -2.17
CA LEU A 24 10.73 -1.55 -3.02
C LEU A 24 11.30 -1.23 -4.41
N VAL A 25 11.06 -0.06 -4.98
CA VAL A 25 11.62 0.35 -6.29
C VAL A 25 13.12 0.09 -6.35
N LYS A 26 13.60 -0.45 -7.49
CA LYS A 26 15.01 -0.87 -7.66
C LYS A 26 16.01 0.27 -7.78
N MET A 27 15.56 1.48 -8.13
CA MET A 27 16.44 2.63 -8.24
C MET A 27 17.27 2.81 -6.97
N PHE A 28 18.59 2.95 -7.12
CA PHE A 28 19.50 3.22 -6.01
C PHE A 28 19.32 4.66 -5.53
N HIS A 29 18.68 4.84 -4.38
CA HIS A 29 18.48 6.15 -3.77
C HIS A 29 18.42 6.04 -2.24
N PRO A 30 19.59 5.91 -1.56
CA PRO A 30 19.65 5.63 -0.12
C PRO A 30 18.90 6.64 0.76
N MET A 31 18.84 7.92 0.35
CA MET A 31 18.08 8.93 1.09
C MET A 31 16.58 8.63 1.07
N CYS A 32 16.01 8.36 -0.11
CA CYS A 32 14.59 8.00 -0.23
C CYS A 32 14.31 6.68 0.50
N ASP A 33 15.22 5.70 0.44
CA ASP A 33 15.09 4.43 1.15
C ASP A 33 15.03 4.63 2.67
N GLY A 34 15.91 5.48 3.23
CA GLY A 34 15.90 5.82 4.65
C GLY A 34 14.63 6.58 5.06
N ILE A 35 14.18 7.53 4.23
CA ILE A 35 12.96 8.29 4.46
C ILE A 35 11.75 7.36 4.45
N ALA A 36 11.65 6.46 3.46
CA ALA A 36 10.55 5.50 3.34
C ALA A 36 10.47 4.56 4.56
N LEU A 37 11.59 3.99 5.00
CA LEU A 37 11.62 3.12 6.19
C LEU A 37 11.18 3.88 7.44
N GLN A 38 11.61 5.12 7.63
CA GLN A 38 11.17 5.93 8.75
C GLN A 38 9.66 6.26 8.67
N GLY A 39 9.15 6.51 7.46
CA GLY A 39 7.71 6.69 7.22
C GLY A 39 6.90 5.45 7.59
N ILE A 40 7.36 4.25 7.20
CA ILE A 40 6.76 2.96 7.57
C ILE A 40 6.69 2.82 9.11
N SER A 41 7.78 3.11 9.82
CA SER A 41 7.82 3.05 11.29
C SER A 41 6.80 3.98 11.94
N LEU A 42 6.77 5.26 11.54
CA LEU A 42 5.85 6.24 12.09
C LEU A 42 4.38 5.87 11.85
N ILE A 43 4.05 5.32 10.68
CA ILE A 43 2.69 4.88 10.38
C ILE A 43 2.32 3.68 11.25
N SER A 44 3.19 2.67 11.35
CA SER A 44 2.92 1.47 12.14
C SER A 44 2.64 1.78 13.62
N GLU A 45 3.33 2.78 14.18
CA GLU A 45 3.15 3.23 15.56
C GLU A 45 1.87 4.06 15.79
N SER A 46 1.31 4.65 14.72
CA SER A 46 0.37 5.76 14.91
C SER A 46 -0.98 5.58 14.26
N ILE A 47 -1.09 4.80 13.18
CA ILE A 47 -2.30 4.73 12.36
C ILE A 47 -3.53 4.23 13.14
N GLU A 48 -3.39 3.16 13.93
CA GLU A 48 -4.50 2.64 14.72
C GLU A 48 -5.03 3.68 15.71
N LYS A 49 -4.12 4.36 16.41
CA LYS A 49 -4.48 5.44 17.33
C LYS A 49 -5.08 6.65 16.60
N ALA A 50 -4.52 7.01 15.45
CA ALA A 50 -5.03 8.12 14.64
C ALA A 50 -6.46 7.87 14.11
N VAL A 51 -6.81 6.59 13.86
CA VAL A 51 -8.16 6.19 13.42
C VAL A 51 -9.13 6.10 14.59
N LYS A 52 -8.77 5.37 15.66
CA LYS A 52 -9.70 5.01 16.74
C LYS A 52 -9.79 6.03 17.88
N ASN A 53 -8.67 6.59 18.28
CA ASN A 53 -8.54 7.52 19.41
C ASN A 53 -7.58 8.66 19.06
N PRO A 54 -7.91 9.52 18.09
CA PRO A 54 -7.00 10.51 17.54
C PRO A 54 -6.57 11.55 18.58
N ASN A 55 -5.28 11.86 18.59
CA ASN A 55 -4.71 12.97 19.30
C ASN A 55 -3.70 13.72 18.41
N ILE A 56 -3.20 14.85 18.88
CA ILE A 56 -2.25 15.69 18.12
C ILE A 56 -1.00 14.88 17.76
N GLU A 57 -0.46 14.10 18.67
CA GLU A 57 0.74 13.30 18.43
C GLU A 57 0.54 12.29 17.30
N SER A 58 -0.50 11.45 17.37
CA SER A 58 -0.76 10.43 16.33
C SER A 58 -1.05 11.08 14.97
N ARG A 59 -1.80 12.17 14.94
CA ARG A 59 -2.08 12.91 13.69
C ARG A 59 -0.82 13.57 13.12
N SER A 60 0.03 14.14 13.96
CA SER A 60 1.31 14.75 13.52
C SER A 60 2.25 13.70 12.94
N LYS A 61 2.39 12.53 13.60
CA LYS A 61 3.18 11.41 13.08
C LYS A 61 2.67 10.95 11.71
N MET A 62 1.35 10.82 11.53
CA MET A 62 0.75 10.45 10.25
C MET A 62 1.00 11.49 9.15
N LEU A 63 0.90 12.80 9.45
CA LEU A 63 1.20 13.86 8.48
C LEU A 63 2.67 13.85 8.05
N ILE A 64 3.59 13.68 9.01
CA ILE A 64 5.02 13.59 8.71
C ILE A 64 5.31 12.35 7.86
N ALA A 65 4.74 11.20 8.20
CA ALA A 65 4.94 9.97 7.45
C ALA A 65 4.34 10.03 6.04
N SER A 66 3.22 10.72 5.86
CA SER A 66 2.65 11.01 4.53
C SER A 66 3.59 11.87 3.70
N LEU A 67 4.16 12.94 4.29
CA LEU A 67 5.16 13.77 3.62
C LEU A 67 6.42 12.94 3.26
N MET A 68 6.87 12.06 4.15
CA MET A 68 7.99 11.16 3.89
C MET A 68 7.71 10.25 2.68
N GLY A 69 6.51 9.68 2.59
CA GLY A 69 6.08 8.92 1.42
C GLY A 69 6.10 9.76 0.15
N ALA A 70 5.58 10.99 0.20
CA ALA A 70 5.60 11.92 -0.93
C ALA A 70 7.02 12.30 -1.39
N VAL A 71 7.97 12.40 -0.48
CA VAL A 71 9.39 12.59 -0.83
C VAL A 71 10.00 11.32 -1.40
N ALA A 72 9.74 10.15 -0.78
CA ALA A 72 10.34 8.88 -1.16
C ALA A 72 9.86 8.40 -2.54
N PHE A 73 8.60 8.60 -2.91
CA PHE A 73 8.05 8.14 -4.19
C PHE A 73 8.61 8.90 -5.43
N GLN A 74 9.51 9.88 -5.24
CA GLN A 74 10.35 10.38 -6.32
C GLN A 74 11.11 9.25 -7.04
N LYS A 75 11.36 8.13 -6.35
CA LYS A 75 11.90 6.90 -6.96
C LYS A 75 10.91 6.20 -7.89
N GLY A 76 9.62 6.46 -7.75
CA GLY A 76 8.52 5.79 -8.43
C GLY A 76 7.62 5.04 -7.45
N LEU A 77 6.51 4.55 -7.98
CA LEU A 77 5.53 3.70 -7.34
C LEU A 77 5.50 2.33 -8.04
N GLY A 78 4.61 1.43 -7.66
CA GLY A 78 4.61 0.06 -8.18
C GLY A 78 3.21 -0.48 -8.49
N VAL A 79 3.09 -1.80 -8.33
CA VAL A 79 1.92 -2.57 -8.71
C VAL A 79 0.65 -2.18 -7.94
N VAL A 80 0.77 -1.78 -6.66
CA VAL A 80 -0.40 -1.44 -5.83
C VAL A 80 -1.10 -0.20 -6.36
N HIS A 81 -0.35 0.85 -6.67
CA HIS A 81 -0.91 2.05 -7.28
C HIS A 81 -1.51 1.78 -8.65
N SER A 82 -0.86 0.94 -9.48
CA SER A 82 -1.43 0.54 -10.78
C SER A 82 -2.71 -0.30 -10.64
N LEU A 83 -2.89 -1.03 -9.54
CA LEU A 83 -4.16 -1.67 -9.22
C LEU A 83 -5.22 -0.67 -8.70
N ALA A 84 -4.81 0.37 -8.00
CA ALA A 84 -5.73 1.32 -7.36
C ALA A 84 -6.28 2.39 -8.32
N HIS A 85 -5.47 2.92 -9.23
CA HIS A 85 -5.86 3.99 -10.15
C HIS A 85 -7.08 3.61 -11.03
N PRO A 86 -7.14 2.41 -11.63
CA PRO A 86 -8.32 1.97 -12.38
C PRO A 86 -9.60 1.89 -11.55
N LEU A 87 -9.50 1.50 -10.28
CA LEU A 87 -10.65 1.46 -9.38
C LEU A 87 -11.20 2.87 -9.11
N SER A 88 -10.32 3.85 -8.96
CA SER A 88 -10.74 5.25 -8.80
C SER A 88 -11.36 5.82 -10.09
N SER A 89 -10.75 5.54 -11.25
CA SER A 89 -11.22 6.11 -12.52
C SER A 89 -12.49 5.44 -13.07
N LEU A 90 -12.65 4.13 -12.86
CA LEU A 90 -13.79 3.36 -13.42
C LEU A 90 -14.98 3.31 -12.46
N LEU A 91 -14.74 3.22 -11.15
CA LEU A 91 -15.73 2.93 -10.14
C LEU A 91 -15.88 4.04 -9.08
N ASP A 92 -15.18 5.18 -9.26
CA ASP A 92 -15.15 6.30 -8.30
C ASP A 92 -14.76 5.87 -6.86
N THR A 93 -13.96 4.82 -6.76
CA THR A 93 -13.48 4.32 -5.46
C THR A 93 -12.50 5.32 -4.86
N HIS A 94 -12.64 5.64 -3.56
CA HIS A 94 -11.68 6.48 -2.85
C HIS A 94 -10.27 5.91 -2.99
N HIS A 95 -9.32 6.70 -3.52
CA HIS A 95 -7.97 6.26 -3.90
C HIS A 95 -7.23 5.52 -2.76
N GLY A 96 -7.20 6.10 -1.57
CA GLY A 96 -6.55 5.47 -0.43
C GLY A 96 -7.22 4.17 0.03
N LEU A 97 -8.53 4.03 -0.15
CA LEU A 97 -9.22 2.77 0.11
C LEU A 97 -8.86 1.71 -0.92
N ALA A 98 -8.78 2.08 -2.20
CA ALA A 98 -8.34 1.21 -3.27
C ALA A 98 -6.91 0.70 -3.02
N ASN A 99 -5.98 1.59 -2.61
CA ASN A 99 -4.64 1.20 -2.20
C ASN A 99 -4.67 0.27 -0.98
N ALA A 100 -5.42 0.58 0.06
CA ALA A 100 -5.49 -0.20 1.30
C ALA A 100 -5.93 -1.65 1.07
N VAL A 101 -6.94 -1.87 0.21
CA VAL A 101 -7.43 -3.23 -0.14
C VAL A 101 -6.42 -3.99 -0.98
N ASN A 102 -5.78 -3.33 -1.95
CA ASN A 102 -4.81 -3.98 -2.85
C ASN A 102 -3.43 -4.20 -2.23
N LEU A 103 -3.07 -3.43 -1.19
CA LEU A 103 -1.71 -3.43 -0.62
C LEU A 103 -1.21 -4.81 -0.20
N PRO A 104 -1.93 -5.63 0.57
CA PRO A 104 -1.43 -6.95 0.96
C PRO A 104 -1.16 -7.86 -0.24
N TYR A 105 -2.01 -7.83 -1.25
CA TYR A 105 -1.88 -8.65 -2.46
C TYR A 105 -0.72 -8.22 -3.35
N GLY A 106 -0.54 -6.90 -3.54
CA GLY A 106 0.60 -6.35 -4.28
C GLY A 106 1.93 -6.59 -3.57
N MET A 107 1.94 -6.51 -2.24
CA MET A 107 3.14 -6.84 -1.46
C MET A 107 3.48 -8.33 -1.57
N GLU A 108 2.50 -9.22 -1.47
CA GLU A 108 2.72 -10.66 -1.65
C GLU A 108 3.31 -10.98 -3.03
N PHE A 109 2.79 -10.34 -4.09
CA PHE A 109 3.33 -10.47 -5.45
C PHE A 109 4.81 -10.06 -5.53
N ASN A 110 5.23 -9.05 -4.78
CA ASN A 110 6.56 -8.48 -4.81
C ASN A 110 7.59 -9.18 -3.90
N ILE A 111 7.22 -10.20 -3.12
CA ILE A 111 8.15 -10.90 -2.23
C ILE A 111 9.29 -11.52 -3.04
N GLU A 112 8.95 -12.26 -4.09
CA GLU A 112 9.94 -12.92 -4.95
C GLU A 112 10.85 -11.89 -5.63
N GLY A 113 12.16 -12.02 -5.38
CA GLY A 113 13.20 -11.12 -5.89
C GLY A 113 13.36 -9.81 -5.11
N SER A 114 12.70 -9.68 -3.95
CA SER A 114 12.81 -8.53 -3.05
C SER A 114 12.97 -8.95 -1.58
N GLU A 115 13.34 -10.18 -1.32
CA GLU A 115 13.34 -10.82 0.02
C GLU A 115 14.13 -10.00 1.04
N GLU A 116 15.32 -9.50 0.67
CA GLU A 116 16.16 -8.68 1.56
C GLU A 116 15.45 -7.38 1.97
N LYS A 117 14.75 -6.75 1.05
CA LYS A 117 13.96 -5.54 1.34
C LYS A 117 12.80 -5.85 2.27
N PHE A 118 12.12 -6.98 2.07
CA PHE A 118 11.05 -7.43 2.97
C PHE A 118 11.55 -7.76 4.37
N ILE A 119 12.74 -8.37 4.50
CA ILE A 119 13.38 -8.56 5.82
C ILE A 119 13.55 -7.20 6.52
N LYS A 120 14.02 -6.18 5.80
CA LYS A 120 14.22 -4.85 6.36
C LYS A 120 12.90 -4.17 6.73
N ILE A 121 11.85 -4.32 5.91
CA ILE A 121 10.49 -3.85 6.24
C ILE A 121 9.99 -4.54 7.52
N ALA A 122 10.12 -5.87 7.63
CA ALA A 122 9.70 -6.62 8.81
C ALA A 122 10.42 -6.16 10.09
N GLN A 123 11.74 -5.91 10.01
CA GLN A 123 12.52 -5.32 11.09
C GLN A 123 12.01 -3.93 11.49
N THR A 124 11.73 -3.08 10.50
CA THR A 124 11.21 -1.72 10.70
C THR A 124 9.84 -1.73 11.38
N LEU A 125 8.99 -2.71 11.02
CA LEU A 125 7.69 -2.94 11.64
C LEU A 125 7.76 -3.60 13.03
N GLY A 126 8.96 -4.00 13.49
CA GLY A 126 9.16 -4.69 14.78
C GLY A 126 8.55 -6.10 14.82
N LEU A 127 8.41 -6.77 13.67
CA LEU A 127 7.84 -8.12 13.60
C LEU A 127 8.82 -9.16 14.16
N LYS A 128 8.29 -10.22 14.80
CA LYS A 128 9.10 -11.31 15.34
C LYS A 128 9.78 -12.13 14.25
N GLU A 129 9.05 -12.38 13.16
CA GLU A 129 9.54 -13.07 11.98
C GLU A 129 9.89 -12.05 10.90
N HIS A 130 11.13 -12.10 10.41
CA HIS A 130 11.62 -11.19 9.39
C HIS A 130 11.50 -11.83 8.01
N SER A 131 10.27 -11.88 7.50
CA SER A 131 9.95 -12.45 6.19
C SER A 131 8.91 -11.64 5.43
N GLY A 132 8.84 -11.82 4.12
CA GLY A 132 7.82 -11.20 3.29
C GLY A 132 6.41 -11.62 3.70
N LYS A 133 6.25 -12.92 4.06
CA LYS A 133 4.97 -13.42 4.55
C LYS A 133 4.52 -12.71 5.82
N ALA A 134 5.42 -12.52 6.78
CA ALA A 134 5.09 -11.81 8.02
C ALA A 134 4.65 -10.36 7.76
N VAL A 135 5.25 -9.68 6.77
CA VAL A 135 4.82 -8.35 6.34
C VAL A 135 3.40 -8.39 5.76
N VAL A 136 3.09 -9.34 4.88
CA VAL A 136 1.75 -9.49 4.30
C VAL A 136 0.70 -9.79 5.37
N ASP A 137 0.98 -10.73 6.27
CA ASP A 137 0.10 -11.07 7.39
C ASP A 137 -0.15 -9.84 8.30
N TYR A 138 0.89 -9.04 8.55
CA TYR A 138 0.77 -7.77 9.28
C TYR A 138 -0.17 -6.78 8.57
N LEU A 139 -0.07 -6.63 7.25
CA LEU A 139 -0.92 -5.71 6.49
C LEU A 139 -2.40 -6.12 6.53
N PHE A 140 -2.72 -7.41 6.41
CA PHE A 140 -4.08 -7.90 6.61
C PHE A 140 -4.56 -7.64 8.03
N HIS A 141 -3.73 -7.90 9.04
CA HIS A 141 -4.07 -7.63 10.42
C HIS A 141 -4.31 -6.13 10.69
N LEU A 142 -3.48 -5.26 10.11
CA LEU A 142 -3.63 -3.81 10.21
C LEU A 142 -4.96 -3.34 9.60
N ASN A 143 -5.29 -3.81 8.38
CA ASN A 143 -6.57 -3.51 7.74
C ASN A 143 -7.75 -3.89 8.66
N SER A 144 -7.71 -5.09 9.27
CA SER A 144 -8.73 -5.50 10.25
C SER A 144 -8.84 -4.55 11.43
N LYS A 145 -7.71 -4.10 11.95
CA LYS A 145 -7.68 -3.21 13.12
C LYS A 145 -8.27 -1.82 12.87
N ILE A 146 -8.19 -1.34 11.63
CA ILE A 146 -8.66 0.01 11.26
C ILE A 146 -9.91 -0.01 10.38
N ASP A 147 -10.64 -1.13 10.38
CA ASP A 147 -11.91 -1.34 9.68
C ASP A 147 -11.83 -1.14 8.16
N VAL A 148 -10.70 -1.47 7.55
CA VAL A 148 -10.53 -1.51 6.09
C VAL A 148 -10.93 -2.90 5.57
N PRO A 149 -11.80 -3.01 4.54
CA PRO A 149 -12.20 -4.30 3.99
C PRO A 149 -11.03 -5.03 3.34
N PHE A 150 -11.14 -6.38 3.30
CA PHE A 150 -10.10 -7.23 2.70
C PHE A 150 -10.33 -7.54 1.23
N LYS A 151 -11.55 -7.30 0.74
CA LYS A 151 -12.00 -7.76 -0.58
C LYS A 151 -12.51 -6.60 -1.43
N LEU A 152 -12.15 -6.63 -2.70
CA LEU A 152 -12.60 -5.66 -3.69
C LEU A 152 -14.12 -5.72 -3.91
N ALA A 153 -14.74 -6.87 -3.73
CA ALA A 153 -16.20 -6.99 -3.76
C ALA A 153 -16.88 -6.07 -2.72
N SER A 154 -16.26 -5.88 -1.56
CA SER A 154 -16.78 -5.01 -0.50
C SER A 154 -16.76 -3.52 -0.86
N ILE A 155 -16.03 -3.14 -1.91
CA ILE A 155 -15.95 -1.78 -2.43
C ILE A 155 -16.56 -1.63 -3.82
N GLY A 156 -17.43 -2.59 -4.22
CA GLY A 156 -18.24 -2.52 -5.44
C GLY A 156 -17.63 -3.13 -6.69
N VAL A 157 -16.46 -3.77 -6.61
CA VAL A 157 -15.86 -4.48 -7.74
C VAL A 157 -16.62 -5.78 -8.01
N LYS A 158 -16.91 -6.05 -9.29
CA LYS A 158 -17.59 -7.25 -9.74
C LYS A 158 -16.70 -8.02 -10.73
N PRO A 159 -16.96 -9.33 -10.94
CA PRO A 159 -16.18 -10.14 -11.89
C PRO A 159 -16.14 -9.55 -13.31
N GLU A 160 -17.22 -8.91 -13.75
CA GLU A 160 -17.32 -8.27 -15.08
C GLU A 160 -16.34 -7.09 -15.27
N HIS A 161 -15.84 -6.49 -14.20
CA HIS A 161 -14.90 -5.37 -14.27
C HIS A 161 -13.44 -5.82 -14.51
N ILE A 162 -13.11 -7.08 -14.21
CA ILE A 162 -11.73 -7.57 -14.07
C ILE A 162 -10.91 -7.38 -15.35
N GLU A 163 -11.48 -7.69 -16.53
CA GLU A 163 -10.76 -7.57 -17.80
C GLU A 163 -10.41 -6.10 -18.08
N THR A 164 -11.38 -5.20 -17.91
CA THR A 164 -11.17 -3.76 -18.11
C THR A 164 -10.18 -3.19 -17.10
N LEU A 165 -10.29 -3.58 -15.81
CA LEU A 165 -9.35 -3.17 -14.77
C LEU A 165 -7.91 -3.62 -15.08
N ALA A 166 -7.73 -4.85 -15.58
CA ALA A 166 -6.41 -5.37 -15.95
C ALA A 166 -5.79 -4.60 -17.13
N ASP A 167 -6.61 -4.20 -18.12
CA ASP A 167 -6.16 -3.39 -19.25
C ASP A 167 -5.73 -1.99 -18.80
N LEU A 168 -6.53 -1.35 -17.97
CA LEU A 168 -6.22 -0.03 -17.41
C LEU A 168 -4.99 -0.05 -16.50
N ALA A 169 -4.84 -1.10 -15.68
CA ALA A 169 -3.67 -1.26 -14.81
C ALA A 169 -2.38 -1.47 -15.61
N LEU A 170 -2.44 -2.19 -16.73
CA LEU A 170 -1.29 -2.34 -17.62
C LEU A 170 -0.90 -1.03 -18.30
N ALA A 171 -1.86 -0.15 -18.59
CA ALA A 171 -1.61 1.17 -19.17
C ALA A 171 -1.13 2.21 -18.15
N ASP A 172 -1.16 1.88 -16.86
CA ASP A 172 -0.80 2.80 -15.77
C ASP A 172 0.71 3.05 -15.70
N PHE A 173 1.09 4.26 -15.29
CA PHE A 173 2.49 4.73 -15.28
C PHE A 173 3.31 4.22 -14.07
N ALA A 174 2.69 3.66 -13.04
CA ALA A 174 3.39 3.31 -11.79
C ALA A 174 4.14 1.97 -11.87
N HIS A 175 3.49 0.92 -12.41
CA HIS A 175 4.07 -0.44 -12.42
C HIS A 175 5.39 -0.62 -13.17
N PRO A 176 5.81 0.22 -14.13
CA PRO A 176 7.14 0.08 -14.74
C PRO A 176 8.29 0.22 -13.73
N ASN A 177 8.06 0.88 -12.59
CA ASN A 177 9.04 1.03 -11.51
C ASN A 177 8.98 -0.12 -10.48
N ASN A 178 7.99 -1.02 -10.60
CA ASN A 178 7.83 -2.15 -9.68
C ASN A 178 9.09 -3.04 -9.65
N PRO A 179 9.49 -3.59 -8.49
CA PRO A 179 10.69 -4.43 -8.41
C PRO A 179 10.61 -5.68 -9.28
N LYS A 180 9.41 -6.17 -9.54
CA LYS A 180 9.13 -7.32 -10.41
C LYS A 180 8.30 -6.86 -11.61
N PRO A 181 8.62 -7.26 -12.85
CA PRO A 181 7.81 -6.95 -14.02
C PRO A 181 6.36 -7.43 -13.82
N VAL A 182 5.42 -6.62 -14.26
CA VAL A 182 3.99 -6.93 -14.12
C VAL A 182 3.37 -7.03 -15.49
N SER A 183 2.80 -8.18 -15.83
CA SER A 183 2.06 -8.40 -17.08
C SER A 183 0.56 -8.16 -16.87
N ARG A 184 -0.20 -8.04 -17.99
CA ARG A 184 -1.66 -8.00 -17.96
C ARG A 184 -2.26 -9.15 -17.17
N GLU A 185 -1.74 -10.37 -17.40
CA GLU A 185 -2.23 -11.56 -16.69
C GLU A 185 -1.95 -11.49 -15.19
N ASN A 186 -0.80 -10.92 -14.78
CA ASN A 186 -0.53 -10.69 -13.36
C ASN A 186 -1.56 -9.75 -12.74
N PHE A 187 -1.92 -8.64 -13.39
CA PHE A 187 -2.95 -7.73 -12.92
C PHE A 187 -4.31 -8.42 -12.78
N LYS A 188 -4.70 -9.20 -13.79
CA LYS A 188 -5.93 -10.01 -13.76
C LYS A 188 -5.95 -10.94 -12.55
N GLN A 189 -4.86 -11.71 -12.34
CA GLN A 189 -4.76 -12.65 -11.21
C GLN A 189 -4.78 -11.94 -9.85
N LEU A 190 -4.15 -10.76 -9.73
CA LEU A 190 -4.17 -9.96 -8.51
C LEU A 190 -5.58 -9.46 -8.19
N TYR A 191 -6.31 -8.95 -9.19
CA TYR A 191 -7.70 -8.54 -9.01
C TYR A 191 -8.61 -9.71 -8.63
N LEU A 192 -8.47 -10.87 -9.30
CA LEU A 192 -9.25 -12.07 -8.97
C LEU A 192 -8.96 -12.57 -7.55
N LYS A 193 -7.71 -12.52 -7.10
CA LYS A 193 -7.32 -12.93 -5.74
C LYS A 193 -7.89 -11.98 -4.69
N ALA A 194 -7.95 -10.68 -5.01
CA ALA A 194 -8.48 -9.65 -4.13
C ALA A 194 -10.02 -9.56 -4.16
N LEU A 195 -10.70 -10.11 -5.18
CA LEU A 195 -12.15 -10.16 -5.30
C LEU A 195 -12.77 -11.14 -4.31
#